data_b6ace9e0580688b0a0f44b3198d6ee2b
#
_entry.id   b6ace9e0580688b0a0f44b3198d6ee2b
#
_cell.length_a   1.000
_cell.length_b   1.000
_cell.length_c   1.000
_cell.angle_alpha   90.00
_cell.angle_beta   90.00
_cell.angle_gamma   90.00
#
_symmetry.space_group_name_H-M   'P 1'
#
loop_
_entity.id
_entity.type
_entity.pdbx_description
1 polymer ?
#
loop_
_entity_poly.entity_id
_entity_poly.type
_entity_poly.pdbx_seq_one_letter_code
_entity_poly.pdbx_strand_id
1 'polypeptide(L)'
;ELDLGALFLCEVEGESEQTKLRRLIRAISSMRPELPIFLRRQQALEDGAEDAWAEKVAGSYVGMDEQAIGSLIEKYIFNRYYPSEVIRQIQIDTEKALENLFVGFTVGTDFPHLTRDRILYGEVLTLMRLESAWCRGYMLLEVREEPIHELLVQGCIPGIKNVEAGSDDFRSVNTVLSELTNTIWGKIKSDMLEAQGDVEPRYRSEIPSIVNNNHNFITFGTEDPNLCFRYVLLDPEDKVEPFMIQQRFVFHLKWKPEQRDAGGEVERLVGAGEMTFL
;
A
#
# COMPACT_ATOMS: atom_id res chain seq x y z
N GLU A 1 3.26 22.83 -4.42
CA GLU A 1 4.09 21.60 -4.40
C GLU A 1 3.75 20.79 -5.63
N LEU A 2 4.77 20.33 -6.40
CA LEU A 2 4.52 19.52 -7.60
C LEU A 2 4.32 18.06 -7.17
N ASP A 3 3.19 17.46 -7.57
CA ASP A 3 2.95 16.03 -7.41
C ASP A 3 3.72 15.27 -8.50
N LEU A 4 4.83 14.62 -8.10
CA LEU A 4 5.68 13.85 -9.01
C LEU A 4 5.06 12.48 -9.23
N GLY A 5 4.81 12.14 -10.50
CA GLY A 5 4.24 10.84 -10.87
C GLY A 5 5.26 9.71 -10.91
N ALA A 6 6.50 9.99 -11.26
CA ALA A 6 7.60 9.01 -11.33
C ALA A 6 8.97 9.69 -11.52
N LEU A 7 10.03 8.90 -11.36
CA LEU A 7 11.40 9.27 -11.72
C LEU A 7 11.95 8.32 -12.76
N PHE A 8 12.53 8.89 -13.83
CA PHE A 8 13.22 8.15 -14.88
C PHE A 8 14.72 8.39 -14.74
N LEU A 9 15.47 7.34 -14.41
CA LEU A 9 16.91 7.38 -14.25
C LEU A 9 17.58 6.56 -15.34
N CYS A 10 18.83 6.89 -15.66
CA CYS A 10 19.63 6.11 -16.62
C CYS A 10 20.69 5.32 -15.84
N GLU A 11 20.88 4.08 -16.23
CA GLU A 11 22.02 3.29 -15.80
C GLU A 11 23.31 3.98 -16.29
N VAL A 12 24.31 4.01 -15.42
CA VAL A 12 25.59 4.66 -15.68
C VAL A 12 26.70 3.63 -15.73
N GLU A 13 27.76 3.93 -16.50
CA GLU A 13 28.94 3.10 -16.58
C GLU A 13 29.91 3.41 -15.44
N GLY A 14 30.65 2.39 -15.03
CA GLY A 14 31.67 2.51 -13.99
C GLY A 14 31.15 2.27 -12.57
N GLU A 15 31.86 1.48 -11.81
CA GLU A 15 31.48 1.03 -10.47
C GLU A 15 31.23 2.16 -9.49
N SER A 16 32.03 3.24 -9.56
CA SER A 16 31.87 4.43 -8.73
C SER A 16 30.53 5.14 -9.00
N GLU A 17 30.17 5.31 -10.26
CA GLU A 17 28.94 6.00 -10.66
C GLU A 17 27.70 5.15 -10.36
N GLN A 18 27.79 3.86 -10.56
CA GLN A 18 26.74 2.92 -10.17
C GLN A 18 26.50 2.94 -8.66
N THR A 19 27.57 3.03 -7.86
CA THR A 19 27.46 3.17 -6.40
C THR A 19 26.75 4.46 -5.99
N LYS A 20 27.04 5.58 -6.66
CA LYS A 20 26.34 6.85 -6.43
C LYS A 20 24.88 6.76 -6.81
N LEU A 21 24.57 6.17 -7.95
CA LEU A 21 23.18 5.96 -8.40
C LEU A 21 22.39 5.10 -7.43
N ARG A 22 22.96 4.00 -6.91
CA ARG A 22 22.33 3.17 -5.87
C ARG A 22 22.04 3.95 -4.59
N ARG A 23 22.97 4.78 -4.14
CA ARG A 23 22.75 5.66 -2.96
C ARG A 23 21.63 6.64 -3.20
N LEU A 24 21.58 7.25 -4.38
CA LEU A 24 20.52 8.18 -4.77
C LEU A 24 19.13 7.48 -4.76
N ILE A 25 19.02 6.33 -5.40
CA ILE A 25 17.78 5.53 -5.44
C ILE A 25 17.32 5.18 -4.02
N ARG A 26 18.23 4.70 -3.16
CA ARG A 26 17.91 4.39 -1.76
C ARG A 26 17.44 5.62 -0.98
N ALA A 27 18.09 6.76 -1.16
CA ALA A 27 17.70 8.00 -0.48
C ALA A 27 16.31 8.47 -0.92
N ILE A 28 16.01 8.41 -2.23
CA ILE A 28 14.70 8.77 -2.77
C ILE A 28 13.62 7.81 -2.24
N SER A 29 13.84 6.50 -2.33
CA SER A 29 12.88 5.49 -1.86
C SER A 29 12.63 5.58 -0.35
N SER A 30 13.61 6.05 0.44
CA SER A 30 13.39 6.26 1.88
C SER A 30 12.56 7.50 2.19
N MET A 31 12.64 8.55 1.37
CA MET A 31 11.88 9.80 1.58
C MET A 31 10.49 9.75 0.92
N ARG A 32 10.38 9.07 -0.20
CA ARG A 32 9.18 9.00 -1.05
C ARG A 32 8.98 7.54 -1.52
N PRO A 33 8.60 6.63 -0.61
CA PRO A 33 8.44 5.20 -0.92
C PRO A 33 7.37 4.94 -1.98
N GLU A 34 6.36 5.80 -2.08
CA GLU A 34 5.30 5.73 -3.07
C GLU A 34 5.73 6.13 -4.49
N LEU A 35 6.87 6.82 -4.64
CA LEU A 35 7.30 7.37 -5.92
C LEU A 35 8.02 6.31 -6.75
N PRO A 36 7.43 5.82 -7.86
CA PRO A 36 8.06 4.80 -8.67
C PRO A 36 9.31 5.33 -9.38
N ILE A 37 10.37 4.54 -9.35
CA ILE A 37 11.62 4.82 -10.04
C ILE A 37 11.75 3.83 -11.19
N PHE A 38 11.94 4.34 -12.41
CA PHE A 38 12.18 3.55 -13.61
C PHE A 38 13.63 3.70 -14.05
N LEU A 39 14.27 2.58 -14.34
CA LEU A 39 15.67 2.56 -14.76
C LEU A 39 15.78 2.24 -16.24
N ARG A 40 16.32 3.18 -17.02
CA ARG A 40 16.70 2.92 -18.40
C ARG A 40 18.05 2.18 -18.42
N ARG A 41 18.05 0.97 -18.94
CA ARG A 41 19.24 0.12 -19.07
C ARG A 41 19.89 0.32 -20.43
N GLN A 42 21.17 0.06 -20.46
CA GLN A 42 21.92 0.04 -21.73
C GLN A 42 21.69 -1.27 -22.49
N GLN A 43 21.56 -2.40 -21.76
CA GLN A 43 21.32 -3.72 -22.30
C GLN A 43 20.24 -4.46 -21.53
N ALA A 44 19.55 -5.39 -22.18
CA ALA A 44 18.64 -6.29 -21.53
C ALA A 44 19.37 -7.19 -20.51
N LEU A 45 18.68 -7.54 -19.42
CA LEU A 45 19.20 -8.56 -18.50
C LEU A 45 19.23 -9.91 -19.24
N GLU A 46 20.31 -10.66 -19.04
CA GLU A 46 20.34 -12.05 -19.46
C GLU A 46 19.36 -12.87 -18.62
N ASP A 47 18.74 -13.87 -19.22
CA ASP A 47 17.81 -14.76 -18.52
C ASP A 47 18.50 -15.43 -17.33
N GLY A 48 17.95 -15.21 -16.13
CA GLY A 48 18.48 -15.75 -14.88
C GLY A 48 19.55 -14.90 -14.19
N ALA A 49 19.90 -13.71 -14.71
CA ALA A 49 20.78 -12.79 -14.00
C ALA A 49 20.05 -12.12 -12.83
N GLU A 50 20.70 -12.07 -11.66
CA GLU A 50 20.20 -11.29 -10.53
C GLU A 50 20.14 -9.80 -10.88
N ASP A 51 18.97 -9.21 -10.77
CA ASP A 51 18.81 -7.78 -10.95
C ASP A 51 19.26 -7.01 -9.70
N ALA A 52 20.49 -6.52 -9.73
CA ALA A 52 21.06 -5.72 -8.63
C ALA A 52 20.23 -4.44 -8.28
N TRP A 53 19.23 -4.10 -9.09
CA TRP A 53 18.38 -2.93 -8.93
C TRP A 53 16.94 -3.29 -8.52
N ALA A 54 16.56 -4.59 -8.52
CA ALA A 54 15.18 -5.05 -8.35
C ALA A 54 14.51 -4.57 -7.07
N GLU A 55 15.26 -4.44 -5.97
CA GLU A 55 14.69 -4.07 -4.66
C GLU A 55 14.10 -2.66 -4.58
N LYS A 56 14.59 -1.72 -5.41
CA LYS A 56 14.28 -0.29 -5.23
C LYS A 56 13.87 0.41 -6.52
N VAL A 57 13.60 -0.35 -7.57
CA VAL A 57 13.19 0.14 -8.88
C VAL A 57 11.88 -0.51 -9.27
N ALA A 58 10.87 0.31 -9.59
CA ALA A 58 9.53 -0.18 -9.97
C ALA A 58 9.55 -0.94 -11.30
N GLY A 59 10.53 -0.65 -12.15
CA GLY A 59 10.72 -1.34 -13.41
C GLY A 59 11.91 -0.81 -14.19
N SER A 60 12.33 -1.56 -15.21
CA SER A 60 13.40 -1.15 -16.11
C SER A 60 13.01 -1.37 -17.57
N TYR A 61 13.64 -0.63 -18.47
CA TYR A 61 13.45 -0.73 -19.91
C TYR A 61 14.77 -0.47 -20.63
N VAL A 62 14.88 -0.92 -21.87
CA VAL A 62 16.10 -0.79 -22.68
C VAL A 62 15.88 0.24 -23.77
N GLY A 63 16.84 1.13 -23.95
CA GLY A 63 16.81 2.12 -25.05
C GLY A 63 15.63 3.08 -24.96
N MET A 64 14.84 3.15 -26.03
CA MET A 64 13.62 3.97 -26.16
C MET A 64 12.43 3.07 -26.52
N ASP A 65 12.27 1.96 -25.82
CA ASP A 65 11.14 1.06 -26.01
C ASP A 65 9.85 1.71 -25.50
N GLU A 66 9.11 2.32 -26.44
CA GLU A 66 7.85 3.02 -26.14
C GLU A 66 6.78 2.10 -25.55
N GLN A 67 6.74 0.83 -25.95
CA GLN A 67 5.76 -0.12 -25.45
C GLN A 67 6.06 -0.49 -24.00
N ALA A 68 7.32 -0.75 -23.66
CA ALA A 68 7.75 -1.03 -22.29
C ALA A 68 7.52 0.19 -21.38
N ILE A 69 7.90 1.39 -21.84
CA ILE A 69 7.66 2.64 -21.11
C ILE A 69 6.15 2.88 -20.91
N GLY A 70 5.34 2.71 -21.96
CA GLY A 70 3.88 2.85 -21.89
C GLY A 70 3.26 1.93 -20.83
N SER A 71 3.67 0.66 -20.80
CA SER A 71 3.22 -0.32 -19.82
C SER A 71 3.58 0.07 -18.38
N LEU A 72 4.81 0.60 -18.16
CA LEU A 72 5.23 1.08 -16.85
C LEU A 72 4.44 2.32 -16.42
N ILE A 73 4.19 3.25 -17.34
CA ILE A 73 3.39 4.44 -17.07
C ILE A 73 1.96 4.05 -16.68
N GLU A 74 1.32 3.17 -17.44
CA GLU A 74 -0.05 2.72 -17.16
C GLU A 74 -0.17 2.03 -15.81
N LYS A 75 0.86 1.29 -15.42
CA LYS A 75 0.85 0.52 -14.16
C LYS A 75 1.15 1.36 -12.92
N TYR A 76 2.09 2.29 -13.02
CA TYR A 76 2.66 2.95 -11.85
C TYR A 76 2.42 4.46 -11.77
N ILE A 77 2.06 5.13 -12.88
CA ILE A 77 1.80 6.57 -12.86
C ILE A 77 0.29 6.82 -12.87
N PHE A 78 -0.25 7.06 -11.69
CA PHE A 78 -1.70 7.14 -11.49
C PHE A 78 -2.14 8.33 -10.63
N ASN A 79 -1.29 9.30 -10.41
CA ASN A 79 -1.60 10.53 -9.66
C ASN A 79 -2.79 11.32 -10.19
N ARG A 80 -3.24 11.04 -11.43
CA ARG A 80 -4.52 11.58 -11.96
C ARG A 80 -5.76 11.01 -11.25
N TYR A 81 -5.65 9.80 -10.68
CA TYR A 81 -6.72 9.10 -9.97
C TYR A 81 -6.55 9.17 -8.46
N TYR A 82 -5.31 9.04 -8.00
CA TYR A 82 -4.95 8.95 -6.60
C TYR A 82 -3.75 9.86 -6.33
N PRO A 83 -3.91 10.93 -5.52
CA PRO A 83 -2.80 11.79 -5.14
C PRO A 83 -1.71 11.01 -4.41
N SER A 84 -0.44 11.27 -4.71
CA SER A 84 0.71 10.57 -4.10
C SER A 84 0.71 10.65 -2.59
N GLU A 85 0.19 11.73 -2.03
CA GLU A 85 0.06 11.91 -0.58
C GLU A 85 -0.90 10.88 0.03
N VAL A 86 -2.05 10.63 -0.61
CA VAL A 86 -3.00 9.61 -0.17
C VAL A 86 -2.38 8.22 -0.22
N ILE A 87 -1.67 7.91 -1.31
CA ILE A 87 -1.00 6.63 -1.49
C ILE A 87 0.05 6.41 -0.40
N ARG A 88 0.91 7.41 -0.18
CA ARG A 88 1.94 7.37 0.86
C ARG A 88 1.34 7.18 2.24
N GLN A 89 0.25 7.89 2.56
CA GLN A 89 -0.40 7.76 3.85
C GLN A 89 -0.98 6.36 4.05
N ILE A 90 -1.69 5.83 3.05
CA ILE A 90 -2.21 4.45 3.08
C ILE A 90 -1.07 3.44 3.33
N GLN A 91 0.04 3.58 2.62
CA GLN A 91 1.19 2.70 2.76
C GLN A 91 1.76 2.75 4.18
N ILE A 92 2.09 3.94 4.69
CA ILE A 92 2.65 4.14 6.03
C ILE A 92 1.72 3.59 7.11
N ASP A 93 0.42 3.86 7.02
CA ASP A 93 -0.54 3.44 8.04
C ASP A 93 -0.76 1.93 8.02
N THR A 94 -0.73 1.32 6.84
CA THR A 94 -0.81 -0.14 6.73
C THR A 94 0.47 -0.81 7.23
N GLU A 95 1.66 -0.33 6.88
CA GLU A 95 2.94 -0.83 7.40
C GLU A 95 2.96 -0.80 8.94
N LYS A 96 2.60 0.33 9.55
CA LYS A 96 2.52 0.45 11.00
C LYS A 96 1.48 -0.50 11.64
N ALA A 97 0.35 -0.71 10.98
CA ALA A 97 -0.66 -1.66 11.48
C ALA A 97 -0.14 -3.10 11.44
N LEU A 98 0.56 -3.46 10.36
CA LEU A 98 1.20 -4.77 10.22
C LEU A 98 2.30 -5.00 11.25
N GLU A 99 3.20 -4.03 11.44
CA GLU A 99 4.26 -4.08 12.46
C GLU A 99 3.72 -4.22 13.89
N ASN A 100 2.60 -3.55 14.18
CA ASN A 100 1.97 -3.63 15.49
C ASN A 100 1.28 -4.99 15.76
N LEU A 101 0.70 -5.59 14.73
CA LEU A 101 0.02 -6.88 14.86
C LEU A 101 1.00 -8.05 14.80
N PHE A 102 1.96 -8.00 13.88
CA PHE A 102 2.97 -9.04 13.67
C PHE A 102 4.31 -8.65 14.30
N VAL A 103 4.31 -8.60 15.63
CA VAL A 103 5.48 -8.17 16.42
C VAL A 103 6.68 -9.07 16.14
N GLY A 104 7.82 -8.46 15.80
CA GLY A 104 9.06 -9.15 15.47
C GLY A 104 9.26 -9.43 13.98
N PHE A 105 8.25 -9.23 13.15
CA PHE A 105 8.38 -9.35 11.70
C PHE A 105 8.90 -8.07 11.05
N THR A 106 9.63 -8.24 9.97
CA THR A 106 10.01 -7.13 9.08
C THR A 106 8.98 -7.03 7.95
N VAL A 107 8.45 -5.84 7.73
CA VAL A 107 7.50 -5.58 6.65
C VAL A 107 8.23 -4.99 5.46
N GLY A 108 8.26 -5.72 4.36
CA GLY A 108 8.71 -5.23 3.05
C GLY A 108 7.49 -4.78 2.23
N THR A 109 7.63 -3.70 1.47
CA THR A 109 6.53 -3.18 0.65
C THR A 109 6.99 -3.02 -0.79
N ASP A 110 6.21 -3.56 -1.72
CA ASP A 110 6.38 -3.31 -3.15
C ASP A 110 5.84 -1.93 -3.53
N PHE A 111 6.20 -1.46 -4.73
CA PHE A 111 5.62 -0.23 -5.25
C PHE A 111 4.10 -0.35 -5.43
N PRO A 112 3.32 0.63 -4.95
CA PRO A 112 1.89 0.70 -5.23
C PRO A 112 1.65 0.70 -6.75
N HIS A 113 0.60 0.00 -7.18
CA HIS A 113 0.30 -0.10 -8.60
C HIS A 113 -1.20 -0.18 -8.87
N LEU A 114 -1.58 0.10 -10.11
CA LEU A 114 -2.94 -0.10 -10.58
C LEU A 114 -3.11 -1.46 -11.23
N THR A 115 -4.26 -2.09 -10.98
CA THR A 115 -4.70 -3.27 -11.72
C THR A 115 -6.12 -3.11 -12.20
N ARG A 116 -6.41 -3.64 -13.40
CA ARG A 116 -7.78 -3.79 -13.92
C ARG A 116 -8.29 -5.22 -13.75
N ASP A 117 -7.44 -6.10 -13.21
CA ASP A 117 -7.85 -7.45 -12.89
C ASP A 117 -8.83 -7.43 -11.73
N ARG A 118 -10.01 -7.99 -11.96
CA ARG A 118 -11.07 -8.10 -10.96
C ARG A 118 -11.03 -9.44 -10.23
N ILE A 119 -10.18 -10.36 -10.65
CA ILE A 119 -10.05 -11.66 -10.00
C ILE A 119 -9.28 -11.48 -8.71
N LEU A 120 -9.80 -12.06 -7.63
CA LEU A 120 -9.17 -12.14 -6.32
C LEU A 120 -8.57 -13.53 -6.17
N TYR A 121 -7.29 -13.59 -5.84
CA TYR A 121 -6.51 -14.84 -5.79
C TYR A 121 -6.25 -15.31 -4.35
N GLY A 122 -6.56 -14.50 -3.35
CA GLY A 122 -6.37 -14.85 -1.94
C GLY A 122 -7.30 -15.96 -1.50
N GLU A 123 -6.81 -16.83 -0.62
CA GLU A 123 -7.60 -17.91 0.00
C GLU A 123 -8.59 -17.35 1.01
N VAL A 124 -8.17 -16.35 1.77
CA VAL A 124 -9.02 -15.63 2.71
C VAL A 124 -9.01 -14.15 2.36
N LEU A 125 -10.20 -13.59 2.31
CA LEU A 125 -10.45 -12.21 1.90
C LEU A 125 -11.20 -11.49 3.00
N THR A 126 -10.75 -10.29 3.33
CA THR A 126 -11.60 -9.36 4.09
C THR A 126 -12.12 -8.28 3.16
N LEU A 127 -13.36 -7.89 3.34
CA LEU A 127 -14.01 -6.83 2.58
C LEU A 127 -14.56 -5.81 3.57
N MET A 128 -14.01 -4.61 3.54
CA MET A 128 -14.49 -3.48 4.32
C MET A 128 -15.07 -2.41 3.41
N ARG A 129 -16.30 -1.99 3.68
CA ARG A 129 -16.90 -0.84 3.02
C ARG A 129 -16.29 0.44 3.57
N LEU A 130 -15.89 1.31 2.67
CA LEU A 130 -15.33 2.62 2.99
C LEU A 130 -16.39 3.69 2.71
N GLU A 131 -16.72 4.48 3.72
CA GLU A 131 -17.61 5.63 3.54
C GLU A 131 -17.12 6.76 4.44
N SER A 132 -16.61 7.82 3.83
CA SER A 132 -16.11 9.00 4.50
C SER A 132 -16.39 10.25 3.66
N ALA A 133 -16.05 11.42 4.20
CA ALA A 133 -16.18 12.66 3.46
C ALA A 133 -15.34 12.69 2.18
N TRP A 134 -14.18 12.04 2.21
CA TRP A 134 -13.17 12.07 1.14
C TRP A 134 -13.15 10.82 0.25
N CYS A 135 -13.72 9.69 0.68
CA CYS A 135 -13.75 8.48 -0.16
C CYS A 135 -15.04 7.67 0.02
N ARG A 136 -15.35 6.89 -1.02
CA ARG A 136 -16.43 5.91 -1.00
C ARG A 136 -16.04 4.69 -1.82
N GLY A 137 -16.15 3.50 -1.24
CA GLY A 137 -15.82 2.26 -1.93
C GLY A 137 -15.54 1.12 -0.98
N TYR A 138 -14.50 0.35 -1.29
CA TYR A 138 -14.15 -0.85 -0.53
C TYR A 138 -12.63 -0.97 -0.40
N MET A 139 -12.19 -1.52 0.74
CA MET A 139 -10.85 -2.02 0.96
C MET A 139 -10.93 -3.55 1.12
N LEU A 140 -10.04 -4.24 0.44
CA LEU A 140 -9.89 -5.69 0.56
C LEU A 140 -8.48 -5.98 1.06
N LEU A 141 -8.36 -7.01 1.92
CA LEU A 141 -7.10 -7.66 2.21
C LEU A 141 -7.20 -9.10 1.71
N GLU A 142 -6.20 -9.54 0.98
CA GLU A 142 -6.08 -10.90 0.44
C GLU A 142 -4.87 -11.56 1.11
N VAL A 143 -5.05 -12.76 1.66
CA VAL A 143 -4.01 -13.51 2.35
C VAL A 143 -4.19 -15.00 2.17
N ARG A 144 -3.10 -15.77 2.30
CA ARG A 144 -3.18 -17.23 2.46
C ARG A 144 -3.53 -17.56 3.91
N GLU A 145 -4.32 -18.60 4.12
CA GLU A 145 -4.77 -19.03 5.43
C GLU A 145 -3.64 -19.63 6.26
N GLU A 146 -2.83 -20.50 5.65
CA GLU A 146 -1.79 -21.28 6.30
C GLU A 146 -0.79 -20.43 7.11
N PRO A 147 -0.16 -19.37 6.58
CA PRO A 147 0.78 -18.56 7.36
C PRO A 147 0.14 -17.91 8.59
N ILE A 148 -1.11 -17.44 8.48
CA ILE A 148 -1.83 -16.85 9.63
C ILE A 148 -2.09 -17.91 10.69
N HIS A 149 -2.47 -19.12 10.28
CA HIS A 149 -2.66 -20.23 11.18
C HIS A 149 -1.35 -20.64 11.88
N GLU A 150 -0.23 -20.69 11.17
CA GLU A 150 1.09 -20.98 11.78
C GLU A 150 1.46 -19.94 12.84
N LEU A 151 1.23 -18.66 12.58
CA LEU A 151 1.47 -17.59 13.57
C LEU A 151 0.62 -17.74 14.82
N LEU A 152 -0.64 -18.19 14.67
CA LEU A 152 -1.54 -18.47 15.78
C LEU A 152 -1.07 -19.65 16.61
N VAL A 153 -0.59 -20.71 15.96
CA VAL A 153 -0.02 -21.89 16.67
C VAL A 153 1.24 -21.52 17.43
N GLN A 154 2.11 -20.70 16.85
CA GLN A 154 3.34 -20.24 17.49
C GLN A 154 3.12 -19.17 18.56
N GLY A 155 1.93 -18.60 18.65
CA GLY A 155 1.62 -17.53 19.62
C GLY A 155 2.29 -16.19 19.28
N CYS A 156 2.58 -15.95 18.03
CA CYS A 156 3.26 -14.73 17.56
C CYS A 156 2.34 -13.52 17.44
N ILE A 157 1.02 -13.65 17.67
CA ILE A 157 0.06 -12.56 17.53
C ILE A 157 -0.40 -12.08 18.91
N PRO A 158 0.01 -10.88 19.36
CA PRO A 158 -0.34 -10.37 20.68
C PRO A 158 -1.85 -10.21 20.86
N GLY A 159 -2.34 -10.59 22.03
CA GLY A 159 -3.76 -10.41 22.40
C GLY A 159 -4.72 -11.42 21.78
N ILE A 160 -4.27 -12.30 20.91
CA ILE A 160 -5.07 -13.37 20.33
C ILE A 160 -4.67 -14.70 20.95
N LYS A 161 -5.69 -15.51 21.28
CA LYS A 161 -5.47 -16.81 21.91
C LYS A 161 -4.79 -17.78 20.94
N ASN A 162 -3.75 -18.46 21.41
CA ASN A 162 -3.07 -19.48 20.64
C ASN A 162 -4.02 -20.62 20.26
N VAL A 163 -3.78 -21.19 19.11
CA VAL A 163 -4.53 -22.31 18.53
C VAL A 163 -3.70 -23.59 18.67
N GLU A 164 -4.34 -24.72 18.89
CA GLU A 164 -3.66 -26.01 18.92
C GLU A 164 -3.21 -26.42 17.50
N ALA A 165 -2.00 -26.95 17.38
CA ALA A 165 -1.49 -27.46 16.12
C ALA A 165 -2.43 -28.56 15.54
N GLY A 166 -2.81 -28.40 14.27
CA GLY A 166 -3.71 -29.31 13.59
C GLY A 166 -5.21 -29.08 13.86
N SER A 167 -5.57 -28.01 14.58
CA SER A 167 -6.95 -27.56 14.68
C SER A 167 -7.32 -26.73 13.44
N ASP A 168 -8.49 -27.01 12.88
CA ASP A 168 -9.08 -26.17 11.80
C ASP A 168 -9.88 -25.04 12.47
N ASP A 169 -9.17 -24.05 13.01
CA ASP A 169 -9.80 -22.91 13.70
C ASP A 169 -9.83 -21.65 12.81
N PHE A 170 -10.62 -21.72 11.76
CA PHE A 170 -10.89 -20.58 10.89
C PHE A 170 -11.44 -19.35 11.66
N ARG A 171 -12.05 -19.56 12.83
CA ARG A 171 -12.55 -18.46 13.67
C ARG A 171 -11.41 -17.58 14.19
N SER A 172 -10.31 -18.19 14.59
CA SER A 172 -9.13 -17.44 15.04
C SER A 172 -8.46 -16.68 13.90
N VAL A 173 -8.35 -17.27 12.71
CA VAL A 173 -7.90 -16.57 11.49
C VAL A 173 -8.80 -15.37 11.19
N ASN A 174 -10.13 -15.56 11.24
CA ASN A 174 -11.09 -14.46 11.08
C ASN A 174 -10.88 -13.33 12.09
N THR A 175 -10.59 -13.66 13.35
CA THR A 175 -10.34 -12.65 14.39
C THR A 175 -9.12 -11.80 14.04
N VAL A 176 -8.00 -12.44 13.66
CA VAL A 176 -6.78 -11.74 13.23
C VAL A 176 -7.05 -10.79 12.08
N LEU A 177 -7.69 -11.30 11.03
CA LEU A 177 -7.93 -10.52 9.81
C LEU A 177 -8.95 -9.39 10.03
N SER A 178 -9.95 -9.61 10.88
CA SER A 178 -10.89 -8.55 11.26
C SER A 178 -10.20 -7.43 12.02
N GLU A 179 -9.36 -7.79 12.99
CA GLU A 179 -8.60 -6.83 13.78
C GLU A 179 -7.63 -6.04 12.92
N LEU A 180 -6.87 -6.72 12.04
CA LEU A 180 -5.97 -6.09 11.10
C LEU A 180 -6.72 -5.09 10.20
N THR A 181 -7.83 -5.53 9.59
CA THR A 181 -8.63 -4.69 8.67
C THR A 181 -9.17 -3.45 9.37
N ASN A 182 -9.69 -3.62 10.59
CA ASN A 182 -10.19 -2.51 11.41
C ASN A 182 -9.09 -1.54 11.82
N THR A 183 -7.93 -2.06 12.23
CA THR A 183 -6.78 -1.26 12.63
C THR A 183 -6.25 -0.44 11.47
N ILE A 184 -6.06 -1.05 10.30
CA ILE A 184 -5.62 -0.36 9.08
C ILE A 184 -6.59 0.76 8.73
N TRP A 185 -7.87 0.44 8.60
CA TRP A 185 -8.86 1.44 8.20
C TRP A 185 -9.04 2.55 9.25
N GLY A 186 -9.07 2.18 10.52
CA GLY A 186 -9.16 3.15 11.62
C GLY A 186 -8.01 4.15 11.58
N LYS A 187 -6.80 3.68 11.32
CA LYS A 187 -5.61 4.53 11.23
C LYS A 187 -5.62 5.43 10.01
N ILE A 188 -5.84 4.88 8.81
CA ILE A 188 -5.96 5.65 7.56
C ILE A 188 -7.03 6.74 7.72
N LYS A 189 -8.19 6.39 8.27
CA LYS A 189 -9.29 7.33 8.49
C LYS A 189 -8.89 8.45 9.43
N SER A 190 -8.27 8.15 10.57
CA SER A 190 -7.81 9.14 11.56
C SER A 190 -6.83 10.11 10.94
N ASP A 191 -5.78 9.60 10.32
CA ASP A 191 -4.70 10.42 9.79
C ASP A 191 -5.16 11.28 8.60
N MET A 192 -6.10 10.76 7.78
CA MET A 192 -6.71 11.53 6.69
C MET A 192 -7.69 12.61 7.18
N LEU A 193 -8.41 12.39 8.28
CA LEU A 193 -9.31 13.38 8.87
C LEU A 193 -8.53 14.49 9.55
N GLU A 194 -7.48 14.14 10.32
CA GLU A 194 -6.60 15.12 10.96
C GLU A 194 -5.96 16.04 9.91
N ALA A 195 -5.59 15.48 8.75
CA ALA A 195 -5.04 16.24 7.64
C ALA A 195 -6.04 17.22 7.01
N GLN A 196 -7.35 16.99 7.13
CA GLN A 196 -8.40 17.84 6.56
C GLN A 196 -9.00 18.85 7.55
N GLY A 197 -8.63 18.76 8.84
CA GLY A 197 -9.19 19.64 9.88
C GLY A 197 -10.68 19.42 10.14
N ASP A 198 -11.26 18.35 9.64
CA ASP A 198 -12.68 18.06 9.77
C ASP A 198 -13.01 17.45 11.14
N VAL A 199 -14.05 18.02 11.78
CA VAL A 199 -14.69 17.44 12.96
C VAL A 199 -15.53 16.24 12.50
N GLU A 200 -15.29 15.08 13.11
CA GLU A 200 -15.93 13.80 12.78
C GLU A 200 -17.43 13.90 12.42
N PRO A 201 -17.81 13.57 11.19
CA PRO A 201 -19.18 13.10 10.98
C PRO A 201 -19.31 11.75 11.71
N ARG A 202 -20.46 11.47 12.29
CA ARG A 202 -20.75 10.19 12.97
C ARG A 202 -20.64 9.04 11.98
N TYR A 203 -19.44 8.44 11.88
CA TYR A 203 -19.21 7.27 11.04
C TYR A 203 -19.75 6.03 11.73
N ARG A 204 -20.54 5.25 11.01
CA ARG A 204 -20.79 3.89 11.38
C ARG A 204 -19.50 3.09 11.20
N SER A 205 -19.00 2.51 12.28
CA SER A 205 -18.00 1.45 12.19
C SER A 205 -18.65 0.28 11.46
N GLU A 206 -18.16 -0.08 10.31
CA GLU A 206 -18.63 -1.26 9.58
C GLU A 206 -17.75 -2.45 9.96
N ILE A 207 -18.37 -3.58 10.22
CA ILE A 207 -17.65 -4.84 10.49
C ILE A 207 -17.19 -5.39 9.15
N PRO A 208 -15.89 -5.75 9.00
CA PRO A 208 -15.42 -6.36 7.76
C PRO A 208 -16.14 -7.69 7.51
N SER A 209 -16.54 -7.91 6.28
CA SER A 209 -16.98 -9.23 5.84
C SER A 209 -15.77 -10.07 5.50
N ILE A 210 -15.73 -11.32 5.95
CA ILE A 210 -14.64 -12.24 5.65
C ILE A 210 -15.18 -13.38 4.80
N VAL A 211 -14.43 -13.71 3.74
CA VAL A 211 -14.78 -14.74 2.79
C VAL A 211 -13.61 -15.72 2.69
N ASN A 212 -13.87 -16.99 3.00
CA ASN A 212 -12.96 -18.08 2.69
C ASN A 212 -13.21 -18.54 1.26
N ASN A 213 -12.18 -18.47 0.42
CA ASN A 213 -12.27 -18.70 -1.02
C ASN A 213 -11.42 -19.89 -1.48
N ASN A 214 -11.14 -20.85 -0.60
CA ASN A 214 -10.20 -21.97 -0.85
C ASN A 214 -10.45 -22.78 -2.13
N HIS A 215 -11.63 -22.66 -2.75
CA HIS A 215 -12.00 -23.49 -3.89
C HIS A 215 -12.64 -22.74 -5.06
N ASN A 216 -12.81 -21.42 -4.99
CA ASN A 216 -13.50 -20.64 -6.02
C ASN A 216 -12.77 -19.32 -6.28
N PHE A 217 -12.90 -18.84 -7.53
CA PHE A 217 -12.48 -17.48 -7.86
C PHE A 217 -13.60 -16.51 -7.55
N ILE A 218 -13.26 -15.39 -6.94
CA ILE A 218 -14.17 -14.28 -6.73
C ILE A 218 -13.80 -13.16 -7.69
N THR A 219 -14.78 -12.62 -8.37
CA THR A 219 -14.63 -11.42 -9.17
C THR A 219 -15.22 -10.25 -8.40
N PHE A 220 -14.43 -9.25 -8.12
CA PHE A 220 -14.85 -8.06 -7.38
C PHE A 220 -14.25 -6.79 -7.98
N GLY A 221 -15.04 -5.74 -8.02
CA GLY A 221 -14.59 -4.41 -8.45
C GLY A 221 -15.43 -3.82 -9.56
N THR A 222 -14.97 -2.68 -10.06
CA THR A 222 -15.57 -1.91 -11.15
C THR A 222 -14.70 -2.02 -12.42
N GLU A 223 -15.10 -1.32 -13.48
CA GLU A 223 -14.25 -1.17 -14.68
C GLU A 223 -13.08 -0.22 -14.45
N ASP A 224 -13.16 0.60 -13.39
CA ASP A 224 -12.08 1.48 -12.99
C ASP A 224 -10.90 0.69 -12.42
N PRO A 225 -9.67 1.17 -12.63
CA PRO A 225 -8.50 0.51 -12.08
C PRO A 225 -8.52 0.55 -10.55
N ASN A 226 -8.12 -0.57 -9.95
CA ASN A 226 -7.99 -0.72 -8.50
C ASN A 226 -6.58 -0.34 -8.07
N LEU A 227 -6.44 0.39 -6.95
CA LEU A 227 -5.16 0.67 -6.33
C LEU A 227 -4.74 -0.51 -5.45
N CYS A 228 -3.55 -1.04 -5.71
CA CYS A 228 -3.03 -2.23 -5.03
C CYS A 228 -1.71 -1.93 -4.32
N PHE A 229 -1.58 -2.51 -3.13
CA PHE A 229 -0.36 -2.58 -2.35
C PHE A 229 -0.05 -4.05 -2.06
N ARG A 230 1.23 -4.37 -1.97
CA ARG A 230 1.71 -5.70 -1.62
C ARG A 230 2.71 -5.57 -0.49
N TYR A 231 2.47 -6.27 0.60
CA TYR A 231 3.32 -6.31 1.77
C TYR A 231 3.85 -7.73 1.95
N VAL A 232 5.15 -7.86 2.17
CA VAL A 232 5.81 -9.13 2.46
C VAL A 232 6.27 -9.12 3.90
N LEU A 233 5.82 -10.07 4.67
CA LEU A 233 6.23 -10.24 6.06
C LEU A 233 7.32 -11.29 6.13
N LEU A 234 8.44 -10.89 6.72
CA LEU A 234 9.64 -11.71 6.87
C LEU A 234 9.87 -11.94 8.36
N ASP A 235 9.96 -13.19 8.76
CA ASP A 235 10.40 -13.56 10.10
C ASP A 235 11.94 -13.55 10.15
N PRO A 236 12.59 -12.67 10.94
CA PRO A 236 14.04 -12.63 11.04
C PRO A 236 14.65 -13.91 11.64
N GLU A 237 13.85 -14.72 12.32
CA GLU A 237 14.26 -15.97 12.95
C GLU A 237 13.97 -17.20 12.08
N ASP A 238 13.45 -17.03 10.87
CA ASP A 238 13.10 -18.08 9.89
C ASP A 238 12.20 -19.20 10.47
N LYS A 239 11.37 -18.88 11.45
CA LYS A 239 10.39 -19.83 12.04
C LYS A 239 9.13 -19.98 11.21
N VAL A 240 8.78 -18.92 10.50
CA VAL A 240 7.63 -18.85 9.60
C VAL A 240 8.11 -18.48 8.22
N GLU A 241 7.62 -19.19 7.21
CA GLU A 241 7.93 -18.86 5.82
C GLU A 241 7.44 -17.43 5.47
N PRO A 242 8.18 -16.69 4.64
CA PRO A 242 7.75 -15.40 4.17
C PRO A 242 6.36 -15.47 3.55
N PHE A 243 5.47 -14.57 3.95
CA PHE A 243 4.12 -14.54 3.39
C PHE A 243 3.72 -13.14 2.96
N MET A 244 2.73 -13.08 2.10
CA MET A 244 2.29 -11.85 1.45
C MET A 244 0.86 -11.51 1.86
N ILE A 245 0.65 -10.22 2.15
CA ILE A 245 -0.67 -9.62 2.27
C ILE A 245 -0.85 -8.65 1.11
N GLN A 246 -1.88 -8.85 0.33
CA GLN A 246 -2.24 -7.94 -0.75
C GLN A 246 -3.42 -7.08 -0.28
N GLN A 247 -3.25 -5.77 -0.35
CA GLN A 247 -4.29 -4.79 -0.06
C GLN A 247 -4.76 -4.16 -1.36
N ARG A 248 -6.08 -4.13 -1.55
CA ARG A 248 -6.68 -3.57 -2.75
C ARG A 248 -7.75 -2.57 -2.38
N PHE A 249 -7.71 -1.42 -3.03
CA PHE A 249 -8.74 -0.40 -2.93
C PHE A 249 -9.55 -0.32 -4.22
N VAL A 250 -10.85 -0.43 -4.06
CA VAL A 250 -11.86 -0.23 -5.10
C VAL A 250 -12.70 0.94 -4.66
N PHE A 251 -12.26 2.17 -4.93
CA PHE A 251 -12.91 3.34 -4.37
C PHE A 251 -12.80 4.58 -5.27
N HIS A 252 -13.74 5.50 -5.08
CA HIS A 252 -13.72 6.82 -5.67
C HIS A 252 -13.28 7.83 -4.62
N LEU A 253 -12.23 8.59 -4.92
CA LEU A 253 -11.80 9.70 -4.10
C LEU A 253 -12.59 10.97 -4.44
N LYS A 254 -13.09 11.62 -3.42
CA LYS A 254 -13.62 12.99 -3.48
C LYS A 254 -12.57 13.99 -3.02
N TRP A 255 -11.31 13.67 -3.27
CA TRP A 255 -10.18 14.46 -2.84
C TRP A 255 -10.13 15.78 -3.59
N LYS A 256 -10.12 16.89 -2.85
CA LYS A 256 -9.94 18.24 -3.39
C LYS A 256 -8.71 18.86 -2.70
N PRO A 257 -7.52 18.72 -3.27
CA PRO A 257 -6.30 19.27 -2.69
C PRO A 257 -6.36 20.78 -2.47
N GLU A 258 -7.13 21.50 -3.29
CA GLU A 258 -7.33 22.95 -3.19
C GLU A 258 -8.02 23.40 -1.89
N GLN A 259 -8.74 22.52 -1.20
CA GLN A 259 -9.37 22.84 0.08
C GLN A 259 -8.39 22.81 1.27
N ARG A 260 -7.27 22.13 1.11
CA ARG A 260 -6.23 22.03 2.15
C ARG A 260 -5.42 23.33 2.26
N ASP A 261 -5.12 23.95 1.12
CA ASP A 261 -4.38 25.21 1.09
C ASP A 261 -5.24 26.39 1.53
N ALA A 262 -6.55 26.37 1.23
CA ALA A 262 -7.46 27.45 1.60
C ALA A 262 -7.66 27.57 3.12
N GLY A 263 -7.72 26.45 3.86
CA GLY A 263 -7.85 26.47 5.32
C GLY A 263 -6.59 27.02 6.00
N GLY A 264 -5.43 26.51 5.65
CA GLY A 264 -4.14 26.96 6.20
C GLY A 264 -3.76 28.39 5.79
N GLU A 265 -4.17 28.83 4.60
CA GLU A 265 -3.93 30.19 4.13
C GLU A 265 -4.88 31.19 4.80
N VAL A 266 -6.14 30.81 5.01
CA VAL A 266 -7.12 31.61 5.76
C VAL A 266 -6.69 31.75 7.23
N GLU A 267 -6.28 30.67 7.91
CA GLU A 267 -5.77 30.76 9.28
C GLU A 267 -4.48 31.62 9.38
N ARG A 268 -3.59 31.50 8.40
CA ARG A 268 -2.37 32.31 8.35
C ARG A 268 -2.68 33.80 8.11
N LEU A 269 -3.61 34.10 7.24
CA LEU A 269 -4.05 35.47 6.95
C LEU A 269 -4.81 36.09 8.13
N VAL A 270 -5.63 35.32 8.82
CA VAL A 270 -6.30 35.71 10.06
C VAL A 270 -5.30 35.89 11.20
N GLY A 271 -4.34 34.96 11.35
CA GLY A 271 -3.28 35.05 12.34
C GLY A 271 -2.28 36.20 12.08
N ALA A 272 -2.11 36.60 10.84
CA ALA A 272 -1.30 37.77 10.44
C ALA A 272 -2.07 39.10 10.53
N GLY A 273 -3.37 39.09 10.84
CA GLY A 273 -4.21 40.28 10.88
C GLY A 273 -4.53 40.88 9.50
N GLU A 274 -4.31 40.12 8.44
CA GLU A 274 -4.57 40.53 7.05
C GLU A 274 -6.02 40.27 6.61
N MET A 275 -6.77 39.46 7.38
CA MET A 275 -8.21 39.24 7.20
C MET A 275 -8.96 39.36 8.53
N THR A 276 -10.04 40.13 8.55
CA THR A 276 -10.95 40.24 9.68
C THR A 276 -12.32 39.79 9.20
N PHE A 277 -12.92 38.80 9.85
CA PHE A 277 -14.35 38.48 9.62
C PHE A 277 -15.21 39.53 10.31
N LEU A 278 -16.04 40.19 9.56
CA LEU A 278 -17.09 41.10 10.06
C LEU A 278 -18.37 40.32 10.35
#